data_f7427fd35732f0e4c0f2c5efad1687d2
#
_entry.id   f7427fd35732f0e4c0f2c5efad1687d2
#
_cell.length_a   1.000
_cell.length_b   1.000
_cell.length_c   1.000
_cell.angle_alpha   90.00
_cell.angle_beta   90.00
_cell.angle_gamma   90.00
#
_symmetry.space_group_name_H-M   'P 1'
#
loop_
_entity.id
_entity.type
_entity.pdbx_description
1 polymer ?
#
loop_
_entity_poly.entity_id
_entity_poly.type
_entity_poly.pdbx_seq_one_letter_code
_entity_poly.pdbx_strand_id
1 'polypeptide(L)'
;MPRVAYSEEERERIRVALVRVGLDLMTKQGIQHTTVEQIYRRVGISRTFFYSFFPTKEDLIVETLYLQQPKIVAYARKLMADPALSWRDGVRQFLHACCYGEKNGIAVLTIEEQQLIFKRLSKESYQMFREKQARLFGTILESFGIRANRANISLFTNLSLTVMVIRRAIPDTLPLFVPEAADETVEFQINALLDEMQRTKETMDRVKENVQK
;
A
#
# COMPACT_ATOMS: atom_id res chain seq x y z
N MET A 1 -16.20 -38.43 12.73
CA MET A 1 -15.84 -37.42 13.74
C MET A 1 -16.78 -36.25 13.60
N PRO A 2 -17.40 -35.74 14.67
CA PRO A 2 -18.30 -34.61 14.59
C PRO A 2 -17.49 -33.38 14.08
N ARG A 3 -18.03 -32.63 13.10
CA ARG A 3 -17.51 -31.34 12.68
C ARG A 3 -17.61 -30.42 13.90
N VAL A 4 -16.49 -30.02 14.46
CA VAL A 4 -16.46 -28.94 15.45
C VAL A 4 -16.95 -27.69 14.71
N ALA A 5 -18.18 -27.28 15.03
CA ALA A 5 -18.69 -26.01 14.51
C ALA A 5 -17.98 -24.89 15.26
N TYR A 6 -17.07 -24.20 14.58
CA TYR A 6 -16.44 -23.00 15.14
C TYR A 6 -17.49 -21.92 15.38
N SER A 7 -17.44 -21.30 16.54
CA SER A 7 -18.27 -20.12 16.84
C SER A 7 -17.91 -18.96 15.91
N GLU A 8 -18.78 -17.98 15.79
CA GLU A 8 -18.50 -16.75 15.00
C GLU A 8 -17.24 -16.05 15.49
N GLU A 9 -17.05 -16.00 16.81
CA GLU A 9 -15.87 -15.38 17.43
C GLU A 9 -14.57 -16.14 17.09
N GLU A 10 -14.60 -17.48 17.11
CA GLU A 10 -13.47 -18.32 16.71
C GLU A 10 -13.17 -18.14 15.22
N ARG A 11 -14.20 -18.08 14.37
CA ARG A 11 -14.03 -17.81 12.94
C ARG A 11 -13.38 -16.45 12.68
N GLU A 12 -13.80 -15.41 13.38
CA GLU A 12 -13.19 -14.10 13.22
C GLU A 12 -11.73 -14.06 13.72
N ARG A 13 -11.43 -14.74 14.84
CA ARG A 13 -10.04 -14.91 15.31
C ARG A 13 -9.16 -15.59 14.25
N ILE A 14 -9.67 -16.66 13.64
CA ILE A 14 -8.96 -17.37 12.57
C ILE A 14 -8.78 -16.47 11.34
N ARG A 15 -9.83 -15.75 10.92
CA ARG A 15 -9.76 -14.80 9.81
C ARG A 15 -8.67 -13.74 10.04
N VAL A 16 -8.64 -13.13 11.21
CA VAL A 16 -7.61 -12.15 11.60
C VAL A 16 -6.22 -12.80 11.62
N ALA A 17 -6.08 -14.02 12.12
CA ALA A 17 -4.81 -14.74 12.12
C ALA A 17 -4.30 -15.02 10.69
N LEU A 18 -5.19 -15.42 9.77
CA LEU A 18 -4.85 -15.64 8.36
C LEU A 18 -4.33 -14.37 7.70
N VAL A 19 -4.99 -13.23 7.92
CA VAL A 19 -4.56 -11.94 7.36
C VAL A 19 -3.22 -11.51 7.95
N ARG A 20 -3.01 -11.66 9.25
CA ARG A 20 -1.73 -11.31 9.92
C ARG A 20 -0.57 -12.19 9.42
N VAL A 21 -0.78 -13.50 9.37
CA VAL A 21 0.23 -14.44 8.85
C VAL A 21 0.51 -14.16 7.38
N GLY A 22 -0.53 -13.89 6.60
CA GLY A 22 -0.40 -13.50 5.20
C GLY A 22 0.47 -12.26 5.04
N LEU A 23 0.18 -11.19 5.79
CA LEU A 23 0.97 -9.96 5.75
C LEU A 23 2.43 -10.20 6.18
N ASP A 24 2.66 -10.94 7.28
CA ASP A 24 4.01 -11.27 7.76
C ASP A 24 4.85 -12.01 6.70
N LEU A 25 4.26 -12.99 6.03
CA LEU A 25 4.94 -13.72 4.98
C LEU A 25 5.18 -12.85 3.74
N MET A 26 4.17 -12.10 3.30
CA MET A 26 4.24 -11.24 2.13
C MET A 26 5.27 -10.11 2.27
N THR A 27 5.43 -9.57 3.46
CA THR A 27 6.45 -8.54 3.72
C THR A 27 7.87 -9.10 3.82
N LYS A 28 8.03 -10.38 4.21
CA LYS A 28 9.35 -11.02 4.35
C LYS A 28 9.90 -11.62 3.07
N GLN A 29 9.03 -12.26 2.29
CA GLN A 29 9.44 -13.03 1.11
C GLN A 29 8.77 -12.60 -0.19
N GLY A 30 7.94 -11.58 -0.15
CA GLY A 30 7.15 -11.12 -1.29
C GLY A 30 5.85 -11.89 -1.47
N ILE A 31 4.90 -11.25 -2.16
CA ILE A 31 3.57 -11.81 -2.40
C ILE A 31 3.63 -13.03 -3.33
N GLN A 32 4.52 -12.99 -4.34
CA GLN A 32 4.69 -14.09 -5.31
C GLN A 32 5.16 -15.38 -4.62
N HIS A 33 6.08 -15.28 -3.68
CA HIS A 33 6.65 -16.42 -2.97
C HIS A 33 5.80 -16.87 -1.77
N THR A 34 4.75 -16.15 -1.43
CA THR A 34 3.81 -16.53 -0.36
C THR A 34 2.71 -17.41 -0.92
N THR A 35 2.60 -18.64 -0.40
CA THR A 35 1.58 -19.61 -0.83
C THR A 35 0.44 -19.69 0.19
N VAL A 36 -0.76 -20.05 -0.28
CA VAL A 36 -1.91 -20.35 0.59
C VAL A 36 -1.58 -21.47 1.58
N GLU A 37 -0.77 -22.45 1.14
CA GLU A 37 -0.34 -23.57 1.99
C GLU A 37 0.49 -23.12 3.18
N GLN A 38 1.48 -22.24 2.98
CA GLN A 38 2.27 -21.69 4.07
C GLN A 38 1.39 -20.98 5.10
N ILE A 39 0.37 -20.24 4.63
CA ILE A 39 -0.52 -19.44 5.48
C ILE A 39 -1.41 -20.36 6.33
N TYR A 40 -2.18 -21.26 5.70
CA TYR A 40 -3.12 -22.10 6.45
C TYR A 40 -2.41 -23.07 7.40
N ARG A 41 -1.24 -23.60 7.01
CA ARG A 41 -0.44 -24.45 7.91
C ARG A 41 0.08 -23.69 9.12
N ARG A 42 0.52 -22.45 8.95
CA ARG A 42 1.03 -21.62 10.05
C ARG A 42 -0.08 -21.22 11.03
N VAL A 43 -1.31 -21.07 10.55
CA VAL A 43 -2.50 -20.82 11.38
C VAL A 43 -3.04 -22.11 12.01
N GLY A 44 -2.65 -23.30 11.50
CA GLY A 44 -3.08 -24.59 12.03
C GLY A 44 -4.47 -25.02 11.56
N ILE A 45 -4.88 -24.62 10.36
CA ILE A 45 -6.18 -25.01 9.78
C ILE A 45 -6.01 -25.83 8.50
N SER A 46 -7.09 -26.41 8.01
CA SER A 46 -7.09 -27.14 6.73
C SER A 46 -7.19 -26.20 5.53
N ARG A 47 -6.74 -26.66 4.36
CA ARG A 47 -6.91 -25.97 3.08
C ARG A 47 -8.37 -25.63 2.77
N THR A 48 -9.27 -26.58 2.97
CA THR A 48 -10.72 -26.38 2.74
C THR A 48 -11.27 -25.30 3.64
N PHE A 49 -10.80 -25.25 4.91
CA PHE A 49 -11.26 -24.24 5.86
C PHE A 49 -10.71 -22.84 5.51
N PHE A 50 -9.49 -22.75 4.99
CA PHE A 50 -8.98 -21.48 4.43
C PHE A 50 -9.91 -20.90 3.37
N TYR A 51 -10.31 -21.73 2.39
CA TYR A 51 -11.19 -21.27 1.30
C TYR A 51 -12.62 -20.94 1.74
N SER A 52 -13.02 -21.26 2.97
CA SER A 52 -14.27 -20.77 3.56
C SER A 52 -14.19 -19.32 4.04
N PHE A 53 -12.98 -18.77 4.18
CA PHE A 53 -12.73 -17.36 4.55
C PHE A 53 -12.37 -16.50 3.33
N PHE A 54 -11.53 -17.03 2.46
CA PHE A 54 -10.99 -16.34 1.30
C PHE A 54 -11.14 -17.22 0.07
N PRO A 55 -12.11 -16.94 -0.82
CA PRO A 55 -12.34 -17.72 -2.04
C PRO A 55 -11.11 -17.81 -2.93
N THR A 56 -10.26 -16.77 -2.93
CA THR A 56 -9.01 -16.72 -3.69
C THR A 56 -7.85 -16.24 -2.81
N LYS A 57 -6.61 -16.42 -3.28
CA LYS A 57 -5.42 -15.82 -2.66
C LYS A 57 -5.48 -14.29 -2.75
N GLU A 58 -6.04 -13.78 -3.82
CA GLU A 58 -6.17 -12.36 -4.12
C GLU A 58 -7.11 -11.66 -3.11
N ASP A 59 -8.18 -12.32 -2.65
CA ASP A 59 -9.02 -11.79 -1.58
C ASP A 59 -8.23 -11.63 -0.27
N LEU A 60 -7.39 -12.60 0.07
CA LEU A 60 -6.51 -12.47 1.23
C LEU A 60 -5.47 -11.34 1.04
N ILE A 61 -4.85 -11.23 -0.14
CA ILE A 61 -3.90 -10.14 -0.44
C ILE A 61 -4.55 -8.78 -0.18
N VAL A 62 -5.74 -8.55 -0.68
CA VAL A 62 -6.48 -7.29 -0.48
C VAL A 62 -6.70 -7.00 1.01
N GLU A 63 -7.07 -8.01 1.80
CA GLU A 63 -7.23 -7.83 3.25
C GLU A 63 -5.90 -7.55 3.96
N THR A 64 -4.78 -8.14 3.51
CA THR A 64 -3.46 -7.81 4.06
C THR A 64 -3.06 -6.36 3.74
N LEU A 65 -3.39 -5.85 2.55
CA LEU A 65 -3.18 -4.45 2.20
C LEU A 65 -4.00 -3.51 3.09
N TYR A 66 -5.24 -3.88 3.43
CA TYR A 66 -6.05 -3.09 4.36
C TYR A 66 -5.48 -3.10 5.78
N LEU A 67 -4.98 -4.24 6.24
CA LEU A 67 -4.41 -4.37 7.59
C LEU A 67 -3.19 -3.46 7.80
N GLN A 68 -2.39 -3.19 6.76
CA GLN A 68 -1.22 -2.32 6.88
C GLN A 68 -1.54 -0.82 6.79
N GLN A 69 -2.72 -0.42 6.28
CA GLN A 69 -3.07 0.98 6.06
C GLN A 69 -2.91 1.88 7.30
N PRO A 70 -3.39 1.48 8.50
CA PRO A 70 -3.21 2.31 9.70
C PRO A 70 -1.74 2.56 10.04
N LYS A 71 -0.86 1.56 9.84
CA LYS A 71 0.59 1.69 10.05
C LYS A 71 1.20 2.69 9.08
N ILE A 72 0.80 2.64 7.81
CA ILE A 72 1.28 3.57 6.78
C ILE A 72 0.87 5.01 7.11
N VAL A 73 -0.40 5.24 7.48
CA VAL A 73 -0.90 6.56 7.90
C VAL A 73 -0.19 7.07 9.16
N ALA A 74 -0.01 6.19 10.16
CA ALA A 74 0.70 6.54 11.39
C ALA A 74 2.15 6.95 11.10
N TYR A 75 2.81 6.27 10.16
CA TYR A 75 4.16 6.60 9.74
C TYR A 75 4.22 7.97 9.04
N ALA A 76 3.31 8.26 8.11
CA ALA A 76 3.20 9.58 7.48
C ALA A 76 3.05 10.70 8.52
N ARG A 77 2.12 10.52 9.48
CA ARG A 77 1.90 11.49 10.56
C ARG A 77 3.11 11.67 11.46
N LYS A 78 3.80 10.57 11.80
CA LYS A 78 5.03 10.62 12.59
C LYS A 78 6.10 11.47 11.93
N LEU A 79 6.34 11.29 10.63
CA LEU A 79 7.32 12.06 9.88
C LEU A 79 6.96 13.56 9.83
N MET A 80 5.68 13.89 9.68
CA MET A 80 5.23 15.29 9.65
C MET A 80 5.24 15.96 11.04
N ALA A 81 5.20 15.19 12.11
CA ALA A 81 5.29 15.70 13.48
C ALA A 81 6.73 15.80 14.00
N ASP A 82 7.72 15.30 13.27
CA ASP A 82 9.14 15.32 13.68
C ASP A 82 9.73 16.72 13.46
N PRO A 83 10.08 17.46 14.53
CA PRO A 83 10.63 18.82 14.41
C PRO A 83 12.02 18.86 13.79
N ALA A 84 12.72 17.72 13.71
CA ALA A 84 14.04 17.63 13.09
C ALA A 84 13.98 17.52 11.56
N LEU A 85 12.78 17.30 10.99
CA LEU A 85 12.60 17.13 9.56
C LEU A 85 11.92 18.36 8.94
N SER A 86 12.43 18.79 7.79
CA SER A 86 11.66 19.67 6.93
C SER A 86 10.47 18.91 6.35
N TRP A 87 9.43 19.65 5.93
CA TRP A 87 8.29 19.05 5.24
C TRP A 87 8.73 18.16 4.06
N ARG A 88 9.68 18.68 3.26
CA ARG A 88 10.22 17.99 2.09
C ARG A 88 10.94 16.70 2.47
N ASP A 89 11.75 16.73 3.52
CA ASP A 89 12.49 15.55 3.97
C ASP A 89 11.56 14.50 4.54
N GLY A 90 10.54 14.90 5.29
CA GLY A 90 9.54 13.97 5.81
C GLY A 90 8.74 13.28 4.70
N VAL A 91 8.27 14.02 3.69
CA VAL A 91 7.56 13.43 2.54
C VAL A 91 8.51 12.56 1.73
N ARG A 92 9.76 12.97 1.51
CA ARG A 92 10.79 12.16 0.86
C ARG A 92 11.01 10.84 1.57
N GLN A 93 11.22 10.85 2.88
CA GLN A 93 11.39 9.62 3.68
C GLN A 93 10.18 8.70 3.59
N PHE A 94 8.97 9.27 3.56
CA PHE A 94 7.76 8.49 3.36
C PHE A 94 7.74 7.79 2.00
N LEU A 95 7.99 8.52 0.92
CA LEU A 95 8.01 7.97 -0.44
C LEU A 95 9.09 6.89 -0.59
N HIS A 96 10.27 7.13 -0.05
CA HIS A 96 11.34 6.13 0.00
C HIS A 96 10.92 4.87 0.75
N ALA A 97 10.32 5.02 1.95
CA ALA A 97 9.85 3.87 2.71
C ALA A 97 8.81 3.04 1.94
N CYS A 98 7.98 3.69 1.12
CA CYS A 98 7.01 3.00 0.27
C CYS A 98 7.67 2.34 -0.96
N CYS A 99 8.61 3.03 -1.63
CA CYS A 99 9.33 2.49 -2.79
C CYS A 99 10.20 1.27 -2.42
N TYR A 100 10.77 1.29 -1.21
CA TYR A 100 11.58 0.20 -0.65
C TYR A 100 10.81 -0.56 0.44
N GLY A 101 9.54 -0.86 0.17
CA GLY A 101 8.57 -1.41 1.13
C GLY A 101 9.02 -2.67 1.84
N GLU A 102 9.77 -3.55 1.15
CA GLU A 102 10.31 -4.79 1.70
C GLU A 102 11.21 -4.52 2.92
N LYS A 103 12.10 -3.52 2.81
CA LYS A 103 13.00 -3.12 3.91
C LYS A 103 12.25 -2.48 5.08
N ASN A 104 11.05 -1.94 4.82
CA ASN A 104 10.24 -1.21 5.78
C ASN A 104 9.01 -1.99 6.27
N GLY A 105 8.88 -3.27 5.88
CA GLY A 105 7.75 -4.10 6.24
C GLY A 105 6.42 -3.60 5.67
N ILE A 106 6.46 -3.06 4.45
CA ILE A 106 5.30 -2.63 3.67
C ILE A 106 5.17 -3.57 2.47
N ALA A 107 4.02 -4.24 2.35
CA ALA A 107 3.71 -5.03 1.18
C ALA A 107 3.30 -4.11 0.02
N VAL A 108 4.03 -4.19 -1.09
CA VAL A 108 3.77 -3.44 -2.32
C VAL A 108 3.51 -4.44 -3.45
N LEU A 109 2.44 -4.22 -4.21
CA LEU A 109 2.07 -5.08 -5.34
C LEU A 109 3.01 -4.87 -6.53
N THR A 110 3.40 -5.97 -7.19
CA THR A 110 4.00 -5.92 -8.52
C THR A 110 2.95 -5.63 -9.60
N ILE A 111 3.38 -5.42 -10.84
CA ILE A 111 2.47 -5.23 -11.99
C ILE A 111 1.60 -6.48 -12.19
N GLU A 112 2.21 -7.66 -12.13
CA GLU A 112 1.54 -8.95 -12.31
C GLU A 112 0.50 -9.19 -11.22
N GLU A 113 0.84 -8.87 -9.97
CA GLU A 113 -0.06 -9.00 -8.83
C GLU A 113 -1.24 -8.05 -8.92
N GLN A 114 -1.01 -6.81 -9.36
CA GLN A 114 -2.09 -5.87 -9.64
C GLN A 114 -3.01 -6.40 -10.75
N GLN A 115 -2.46 -6.93 -11.85
CA GLN A 115 -3.25 -7.51 -12.93
C GLN A 115 -4.07 -8.71 -12.47
N LEU A 116 -3.53 -9.57 -11.59
CA LEU A 116 -4.25 -10.70 -11.02
C LEU A 116 -5.43 -10.23 -10.15
N ILE A 117 -5.22 -9.22 -9.30
CA ILE A 117 -6.28 -8.60 -8.51
C ILE A 117 -7.38 -8.07 -9.42
N PHE A 118 -7.04 -7.32 -10.47
CA PHE A 118 -8.01 -6.81 -11.45
C PHE A 118 -8.84 -7.91 -12.11
N LYS A 119 -8.20 -9.05 -12.43
CA LYS A 119 -8.87 -10.16 -13.14
C LYS A 119 -9.73 -11.04 -12.24
N ARG A 120 -9.41 -11.14 -10.95
CA ARG A 120 -10.00 -12.12 -10.04
C ARG A 120 -10.97 -11.56 -9.01
N LEU A 121 -10.86 -10.28 -8.69
CA LEU A 121 -11.86 -9.65 -7.83
C LEU A 121 -13.19 -9.45 -8.57
N SER A 122 -14.30 -9.60 -7.86
CA SER A 122 -15.60 -9.16 -8.37
C SER A 122 -15.59 -7.65 -8.63
N LYS A 123 -16.53 -7.16 -9.43
CA LYS A 123 -16.65 -5.71 -9.70
C LYS A 123 -16.86 -4.92 -8.41
N GLU A 124 -17.67 -5.44 -7.51
CA GLU A 124 -17.99 -4.84 -6.20
C GLU A 124 -16.76 -4.80 -5.31
N SER A 125 -16.04 -5.94 -5.18
CA SER A 125 -14.80 -6.03 -4.39
C SER A 125 -13.72 -5.11 -4.95
N TYR A 126 -13.62 -5.02 -6.27
CA TYR A 126 -12.68 -4.11 -6.92
C TYR A 126 -13.03 -2.64 -6.71
N GLN A 127 -14.31 -2.28 -6.79
CA GLN A 127 -14.75 -0.92 -6.48
C GLN A 127 -14.46 -0.55 -5.04
N MET A 128 -14.78 -1.44 -4.09
CA MET A 128 -14.44 -1.26 -2.67
C MET A 128 -12.93 -1.09 -2.46
N PHE A 129 -12.12 -1.89 -3.14
CA PHE A 129 -10.66 -1.76 -3.11
C PHE A 129 -10.21 -0.37 -3.56
N ARG A 130 -10.71 0.12 -4.69
CA ARG A 130 -10.40 1.46 -5.19
C ARG A 130 -10.80 2.57 -4.23
N GLU A 131 -11.98 2.48 -3.63
CA GLU A 131 -12.48 3.46 -2.66
C GLU A 131 -11.63 3.49 -1.38
N LYS A 132 -11.24 2.31 -0.88
CA LYS A 132 -10.34 2.22 0.28
C LYS A 132 -8.95 2.76 -0.03
N GLN A 133 -8.41 2.50 -1.22
CA GLN A 133 -7.14 3.07 -1.66
C GLN A 133 -7.24 4.60 -1.78
N ALA A 134 -8.29 5.13 -2.39
CA ALA A 134 -8.50 6.57 -2.50
C ALA A 134 -8.58 7.25 -1.12
N ARG A 135 -9.26 6.62 -0.16
CA ARG A 135 -9.31 7.11 1.24
C ARG A 135 -7.94 7.10 1.91
N LEU A 136 -7.17 6.01 1.74
CA LEU A 136 -5.80 5.93 2.26
C LEU A 136 -4.95 7.08 1.74
N PHE A 137 -4.90 7.26 0.42
CA PHE A 137 -4.12 8.33 -0.20
C PHE A 137 -4.63 9.72 0.20
N GLY A 138 -5.95 9.91 0.32
CA GLY A 138 -6.52 11.15 0.83
C GLY A 138 -6.02 11.46 2.24
N THR A 139 -6.05 10.49 3.15
CA THR A 139 -5.55 10.66 4.53
C THR A 139 -4.04 10.93 4.58
N ILE A 140 -3.26 10.32 3.68
CA ILE A 140 -1.82 10.59 3.57
C ILE A 140 -1.58 12.03 3.08
N LEU A 141 -2.28 12.48 2.04
CA LEU A 141 -2.18 13.85 1.53
C LEU A 141 -2.55 14.89 2.58
N GLU A 142 -3.63 14.66 3.34
CA GLU A 142 -4.01 15.51 4.47
C GLU A 142 -2.94 15.55 5.55
N SER A 143 -2.28 14.42 5.83
CA SER A 143 -1.14 14.38 6.75
C SER A 143 0.04 15.23 6.26
N PHE A 144 0.19 15.40 4.95
CA PHE A 144 1.17 16.28 4.33
C PHE A 144 0.71 17.74 4.19
N GLY A 145 -0.50 18.07 4.67
CA GLY A 145 -1.07 19.41 4.52
C GLY A 145 -1.58 19.72 3.10
N ILE A 146 -1.79 18.69 2.29
CA ILE A 146 -2.34 18.81 0.93
C ILE A 146 -3.83 18.44 0.98
N ARG A 147 -4.69 19.31 0.42
CA ARG A 147 -6.15 19.07 0.39
C ARG A 147 -6.49 17.79 -0.38
N ALA A 148 -7.21 16.87 0.26
CA ALA A 148 -7.67 15.62 -0.32
C ALA A 148 -8.95 15.81 -1.18
N ASN A 149 -8.87 16.65 -2.21
CA ASN A 149 -9.91 16.72 -3.23
C ASN A 149 -9.71 15.61 -4.29
N ARG A 150 -10.73 15.38 -5.12
CA ARG A 150 -10.72 14.32 -6.13
C ARG A 150 -9.53 14.42 -7.09
N ALA A 151 -9.18 15.63 -7.51
CA ALA A 151 -8.08 15.86 -8.45
C ALA A 151 -6.73 15.48 -7.82
N ASN A 152 -6.45 15.98 -6.62
CA ASN A 152 -5.20 15.70 -5.89
C ASN A 152 -5.07 14.22 -5.55
N ILE A 153 -6.16 13.59 -5.02
CA ILE A 153 -6.15 12.16 -4.73
C ILE A 153 -5.84 11.37 -6.01
N SER A 154 -6.51 11.64 -7.12
CA SER A 154 -6.30 10.91 -8.37
C SER A 154 -4.88 11.08 -8.90
N LEU A 155 -4.38 12.32 -8.94
CA LEU A 155 -3.04 12.62 -9.44
C LEU A 155 -1.96 11.95 -8.58
N PHE A 156 -1.94 12.25 -7.28
CA PHE A 156 -0.86 11.79 -6.41
C PHE A 156 -0.92 10.29 -6.11
N THR A 157 -2.12 9.68 -6.13
CA THR A 157 -2.24 8.22 -6.09
C THR A 157 -1.55 7.58 -7.29
N ASN A 158 -1.87 8.05 -8.51
CA ASN A 158 -1.27 7.49 -9.72
C ASN A 158 0.23 7.71 -9.77
N LEU A 159 0.71 8.92 -9.49
CA LEU A 159 2.14 9.23 -9.50
C LEU A 159 2.90 8.39 -8.46
N SER A 160 2.41 8.33 -7.21
CA SER A 160 3.06 7.56 -6.15
C SER A 160 3.09 6.06 -6.48
N LEU A 161 1.97 5.50 -6.94
CA LEU A 161 1.92 4.08 -7.34
C LEU A 161 2.83 3.81 -8.53
N THR A 162 2.91 4.71 -9.52
CA THR A 162 3.80 4.55 -10.68
C THR A 162 5.26 4.44 -10.23
N VAL A 163 5.73 5.32 -9.36
CA VAL A 163 7.12 5.27 -8.85
C VAL A 163 7.37 3.97 -8.08
N MET A 164 6.45 3.57 -7.20
CA MET A 164 6.57 2.31 -6.43
C MET A 164 6.61 1.09 -7.34
N VAL A 165 5.73 1.04 -8.35
CA VAL A 165 5.64 -0.09 -9.29
C VAL A 165 6.89 -0.17 -10.17
N ILE A 166 7.36 0.98 -10.70
CA ILE A 166 8.59 1.03 -11.50
C ILE A 166 9.78 0.57 -10.67
N ARG A 167 9.94 1.09 -9.45
CA ARG A 167 11.02 0.66 -8.55
C ARG A 167 10.98 -0.84 -8.27
N ARG A 168 9.78 -1.39 -8.08
CA ARG A 168 9.58 -2.82 -7.84
C ARG A 168 9.87 -3.68 -9.06
N ALA A 169 9.63 -3.16 -10.26
CA ALA A 169 9.85 -3.87 -11.51
C ALA A 169 11.32 -3.90 -11.96
N ILE A 170 12.16 -3.01 -11.42
CA ILE A 170 13.61 -3.00 -11.68
C ILE A 170 14.30 -3.98 -10.74
N PRO A 171 15.23 -4.84 -11.21
CA PRO A 171 15.69 -5.01 -12.59
C PRO A 171 14.92 -6.08 -13.40
N ASP A 172 14.01 -6.85 -12.76
CA ASP A 172 13.58 -8.16 -13.28
C ASP A 172 12.58 -8.06 -14.44
N THR A 173 11.57 -7.16 -14.32
CA THR A 173 10.47 -7.08 -15.29
C THR A 173 10.47 -5.78 -16.11
N LEU A 174 11.27 -4.80 -15.73
CA LEU A 174 11.50 -3.57 -16.47
C LEU A 174 13.01 -3.38 -16.68
N PRO A 175 13.59 -4.02 -17.73
CA PRO A 175 14.99 -3.83 -18.03
C PRO A 175 15.22 -2.38 -18.47
N LEU A 176 15.97 -1.64 -17.66
CA LEU A 176 16.42 -0.30 -18.04
C LEU A 176 17.54 -0.43 -19.09
N PHE A 177 17.56 0.51 -20.03
CA PHE A 177 18.60 0.55 -21.05
C PHE A 177 19.99 0.80 -20.45
N VAL A 178 20.03 1.51 -19.32
CA VAL A 178 21.24 1.76 -18.51
C VAL A 178 20.91 1.36 -17.06
N PRO A 179 21.11 0.08 -16.70
CA PRO A 179 20.74 -0.43 -15.37
C PRO A 179 21.46 0.26 -14.22
N GLU A 180 22.68 0.76 -14.44
CA GLU A 180 23.49 1.47 -13.45
C GLU A 180 22.86 2.78 -13.00
N ALA A 181 21.98 3.39 -13.81
CA ALA A 181 21.24 4.62 -13.48
C ALA A 181 19.85 4.35 -12.90
N ALA A 182 19.57 3.12 -12.45
CA ALA A 182 18.24 2.75 -11.97
C ALA A 182 17.83 3.55 -10.73
N ASP A 183 18.72 3.65 -9.74
CA ASP A 183 18.43 4.35 -8.49
C ASP A 183 18.30 5.88 -8.73
N GLU A 184 19.15 6.48 -9.56
CA GLU A 184 19.06 7.89 -9.95
C GLU A 184 17.74 8.18 -10.69
N THR A 185 17.28 7.23 -11.51
CA THR A 185 15.99 7.35 -12.22
C THR A 185 14.83 7.38 -11.23
N VAL A 186 14.83 6.52 -10.23
CA VAL A 186 13.80 6.50 -9.16
C VAL A 186 13.88 7.76 -8.32
N GLU A 187 15.08 8.20 -7.94
CA GLU A 187 15.28 9.44 -7.19
C GLU A 187 14.78 10.67 -7.94
N PHE A 188 15.03 10.75 -9.25
CA PHE A 188 14.48 11.83 -10.09
C PHE A 188 12.95 11.84 -10.05
N GLN A 189 12.30 10.66 -10.15
CA GLN A 189 10.84 10.56 -10.10
C GLN A 189 10.29 10.97 -8.73
N ILE A 190 10.96 10.56 -7.64
CA ILE A 190 10.58 10.97 -6.27
C ILE A 190 10.71 12.49 -6.13
N ASN A 191 11.81 13.09 -6.62
CA ASN A 191 12.01 14.53 -6.57
C ASN A 191 10.96 15.31 -7.37
N ALA A 192 10.64 14.86 -8.58
CA ALA A 192 9.60 15.47 -9.41
C ALA A 192 8.22 15.40 -8.73
N LEU A 193 7.91 14.29 -8.08
CA LEU A 193 6.68 14.11 -7.31
C LEU A 193 6.65 15.05 -6.10
N LEU A 194 7.76 15.19 -5.38
CA LEU A 194 7.90 16.12 -4.25
C LEU A 194 7.70 17.58 -4.69
N ASP A 195 8.28 17.99 -5.81
CA ASP A 195 8.15 19.34 -6.35
C ASP A 195 6.70 19.67 -6.67
N GLU A 196 5.96 18.73 -7.25
CA GLU A 196 4.53 18.90 -7.56
C GLU A 196 3.68 18.93 -6.29
N MET A 197 3.95 18.08 -5.31
CA MET A 197 3.27 18.10 -4.01
C MET A 197 3.50 19.43 -3.27
N GLN A 198 4.72 19.93 -3.26
CA GLN A 198 5.08 21.20 -2.63
C GLN A 198 4.37 22.38 -3.31
N ARG A 199 4.40 22.43 -4.64
CA ARG A 199 3.71 23.46 -5.43
C ARG A 199 2.20 23.47 -5.17
N THR A 200 1.59 22.29 -5.11
CA THR A 200 0.16 22.12 -4.79
C THR A 200 -0.15 22.66 -3.39
N LYS A 201 0.67 22.33 -2.39
CA LYS A 201 0.53 22.81 -1.02
C LYS A 201 0.64 24.32 -0.93
N GLU A 202 1.68 24.92 -1.50
CA GLU A 202 1.90 26.37 -1.49
C GLU A 202 0.78 27.16 -2.17
N THR A 203 0.26 26.65 -3.28
CA THR A 203 -0.90 27.26 -3.96
C THR A 203 -2.12 27.32 -3.06
N MET A 204 -2.33 26.27 -2.28
CA MET A 204 -3.45 26.21 -1.34
C MET A 204 -3.29 27.15 -0.15
N ASP A 205 -2.07 27.27 0.37
CA ASP A 205 -1.79 28.15 1.50
C ASP A 205 -2.01 29.63 1.09
N ARG A 206 -1.59 30.03 -0.12
CA ARG A 206 -1.88 31.36 -0.69
C ARG A 206 -3.37 31.64 -0.86
N VAL A 207 -4.16 30.65 -1.29
CA VAL A 207 -5.62 30.81 -1.43
C VAL A 207 -6.28 31.03 -0.06
N LYS A 208 -5.85 30.32 0.98
CA LYS A 208 -6.36 30.50 2.34
C LYS A 208 -6.06 31.89 2.89
N GLU A 209 -4.84 32.40 2.70
CA GLU A 209 -4.41 33.72 3.13
C GLU A 209 -5.24 34.84 2.45
N ASN A 210 -5.57 34.67 1.16
CA ASN A 210 -6.35 35.65 0.41
C ASN A 210 -7.86 35.65 0.76
N VAL A 211 -8.38 34.55 1.33
CA VAL A 211 -9.80 34.47 1.78
C VAL A 211 -9.96 35.02 3.21
N GLN A 212 -8.89 35.11 3.99
CA GLN A 212 -8.91 35.62 5.36
C GLN A 212 -8.62 37.14 5.44
N LYS A 213 -8.30 37.77 4.31
CA LYS A 213 -8.19 39.24 4.15
C LYS A 213 -9.46 39.80 3.53
#